data_15ab92e7044c498721a28754b2ce7e57
#
_entry.id   15ab92e7044c498721a28754b2ce7e57
#
_cell.length_a   1.000
_cell.length_b   1.000
_cell.length_c   1.000
_cell.angle_alpha   90.00
_cell.angle_beta   90.00
_cell.angle_gamma   90.00
#
_symmetry.space_group_name_H-M   'P 1'
#
loop_
_entity.id
_entity.type
_entity.pdbx_description
1 polymer ?
#
loop_
_entity_poly.entity_id
_entity_poly.type
_entity_poly.pdbx_seq_one_letter_code
_entity_poly.pdbx_strand_id
1 'polypeptide(L)'
;EGDKVPAQEIRLTELGVFDSIAQHWEEHIAPILDEEFLNCPCYGVRDAFIIKYDMEGQRTLPLHSDASLVTGSIKLNDDYTGGELYFPRQKFSNKDVPVGKCILFPSQVTHPHEVHELLSGTKLSLTIWTNRSWNE
;
A
#
# COMPACT_ATOMS: atom_id res chain seq x y z
N GLU A 1 -9.10 8.17 9.34
CA GLU A 1 -8.71 7.57 8.46
C GLU A 1 -9.36 6.25 8.09
N GLY A 2 -8.99 5.75 7.02
CA GLY A 2 -9.65 4.60 6.49
C GLY A 2 -9.69 3.40 7.41
N ASP A 3 -9.23 3.58 8.62
CA ASP A 3 -9.15 2.52 9.58
C ASP A 3 -10.49 2.02 10.08
N LYS A 4 -11.57 2.64 9.67
CA LYS A 4 -12.88 2.07 9.93
C LYS A 4 -13.10 0.78 9.18
N VAL A 5 -12.34 0.56 8.13
CA VAL A 5 -12.46 -0.65 7.33
C VAL A 5 -11.75 -1.79 8.07
N PRO A 6 -12.43 -2.90 8.33
CA PRO A 6 -11.78 -4.03 8.99
C PRO A 6 -10.62 -4.55 8.16
N ALA A 7 -9.52 -4.84 8.83
CA ALA A 7 -8.36 -5.37 8.14
C ALA A 7 -7.61 -6.32 9.07
N GLN A 8 -7.15 -7.44 8.52
CA GLN A 8 -6.23 -8.32 9.23
C GLN A 8 -4.84 -7.83 8.88
N GLU A 9 -4.26 -7.05 9.78
CA GLU A 9 -2.97 -6.45 9.48
C GLU A 9 -2.02 -6.56 10.65
N ILE A 10 -0.73 -6.54 10.34
CA ILE A 10 0.31 -6.47 11.34
C ILE A 10 1.30 -5.39 10.92
N ARG A 11 1.68 -4.55 11.86
CA ARG A 11 2.62 -3.47 11.59
C ARG A 11 4.04 -4.01 11.57
N LEU A 12 4.87 -3.45 10.69
CA LEU A 12 6.26 -3.91 10.58
C LEU A 12 7.04 -3.63 11.86
N THR A 13 6.62 -2.63 12.66
CA THR A 13 7.25 -2.39 13.96
C THR A 13 7.10 -3.59 14.87
N GLU A 14 5.97 -4.31 14.77
CA GLU A 14 5.75 -5.51 15.59
C GLU A 14 6.60 -6.68 15.12
N LEU A 15 7.00 -6.68 13.85
CA LEU A 15 7.84 -7.74 13.30
C LEU A 15 9.32 -7.45 13.43
N GLY A 16 9.67 -6.23 13.88
CA GLY A 16 11.07 -5.87 14.04
C GLY A 16 11.80 -5.59 12.74
N VAL A 17 11.06 -5.34 11.65
CA VAL A 17 11.70 -5.08 10.35
C VAL A 17 11.38 -3.68 9.82
N PHE A 18 10.72 -2.86 10.62
CA PHE A 18 10.33 -1.53 10.16
C PHE A 18 11.53 -0.67 9.75
N ASP A 19 12.57 -0.65 10.59
CA ASP A 19 13.72 0.21 10.32
C ASP A 19 14.43 -0.18 9.03
N SER A 20 14.54 -1.48 8.76
CA SER A 20 15.16 -1.94 7.51
C SER A 20 14.39 -1.46 6.29
N ILE A 21 13.07 -1.60 6.34
CA ILE A 21 12.21 -1.21 5.22
C ILE A 21 12.26 0.30 5.06
N ALA A 22 12.18 1.05 6.16
CA ALA A 22 12.20 2.51 6.12
C ALA A 22 13.52 3.01 5.55
N GLN A 23 14.64 2.42 5.96
CA GLN A 23 15.94 2.84 5.44
C GLN A 23 16.05 2.54 3.95
N HIS A 24 15.60 1.37 3.52
CA HIS A 24 15.64 1.02 2.10
C HIS A 24 14.79 1.99 1.28
N TRP A 25 13.61 2.32 1.79
CA TRP A 25 12.73 3.28 1.14
C TRP A 25 13.40 4.64 1.00
N GLU A 26 14.01 5.13 2.07
CA GLU A 26 14.61 6.45 2.05
C GLU A 26 15.81 6.52 1.13
N GLU A 27 16.53 5.41 0.97
CA GLU A 27 17.70 5.38 0.11
C GLU A 27 17.34 5.22 -1.36
N HIS A 28 16.28 4.48 -1.66
CA HIS A 28 16.01 4.06 -3.04
C HIS A 28 14.70 4.57 -3.61
N ILE A 29 13.71 4.85 -2.78
CA ILE A 29 12.39 5.24 -3.25
C ILE A 29 12.14 6.73 -3.07
N ALA A 30 12.43 7.26 -1.89
CA ALA A 30 12.17 8.66 -1.60
C ALA A 30 12.83 9.61 -2.60
N PRO A 31 14.08 9.37 -3.05
CA PRO A 31 14.66 10.27 -4.06
C PRO A 31 13.88 10.30 -5.37
N ILE A 32 13.30 9.15 -5.76
CA ILE A 32 12.46 9.10 -6.95
C ILE A 32 11.19 9.92 -6.75
N LEU A 33 10.59 9.81 -5.56
CA LEU A 33 9.39 10.58 -5.26
C LEU A 33 9.66 12.07 -5.23
N ASP A 34 10.79 12.47 -4.66
CA ASP A 34 11.17 13.88 -4.63
C ASP A 34 11.30 14.44 -6.03
N GLU A 35 11.86 13.66 -6.94
CA GLU A 35 12.06 14.08 -8.31
C GLU A 35 10.74 14.16 -9.07
N GLU A 36 9.88 13.15 -8.90
CA GLU A 36 8.63 13.05 -9.65
C GLU A 36 7.55 13.98 -9.13
N PHE A 37 7.52 14.24 -7.83
CA PHE A 37 6.45 15.00 -7.20
C PHE A 37 6.90 16.35 -6.67
N LEU A 38 7.96 16.89 -7.24
CA LEU A 38 8.34 18.29 -7.08
C LEU A 38 8.66 18.73 -5.66
N ASN A 39 9.88 18.42 -5.26
CA ASN A 39 10.43 19.12 -4.11
C ASN A 39 9.74 18.86 -2.79
N CYS A 40 9.38 17.63 -2.55
CA CYS A 40 8.86 17.29 -1.25
C CYS A 40 9.83 16.36 -0.53
N PRO A 41 10.60 16.88 0.41
CA PRO A 41 11.55 16.01 1.13
C PRO A 41 10.90 15.18 2.21
N CYS A 42 9.58 15.06 2.21
CA CYS A 42 8.88 14.43 3.32
C CYS A 42 8.31 13.06 2.96
N TYR A 43 8.99 12.31 2.10
CA TYR A 43 8.51 10.99 1.72
C TYR A 43 9.18 9.86 2.50
N GLY A 44 9.54 10.13 3.75
CA GLY A 44 9.98 9.08 4.64
C GLY A 44 8.82 8.20 5.07
N VAL A 45 9.10 7.02 5.56
CA VAL A 45 8.06 6.08 5.96
C VAL A 45 7.50 6.46 7.32
N ARG A 46 6.19 6.71 7.36
CA ARG A 46 5.49 6.98 8.61
C ARG A 46 4.99 5.67 9.22
N ASP A 47 4.50 4.77 8.37
CA ASP A 47 3.95 3.51 8.83
C ASP A 47 4.04 2.47 7.71
N ALA A 48 4.12 1.21 8.08
CA ALA A 48 4.15 0.13 7.11
C ALA A 48 3.56 -1.10 7.75
N PHE A 49 2.75 -1.83 6.99
CA PHE A 49 2.06 -2.99 7.53
C PHE A 49 1.74 -4.00 6.45
N ILE A 50 1.60 -5.25 6.87
CA ILE A 50 1.20 -6.33 5.99
C ILE A 50 -0.27 -6.60 6.23
N ILE A 51 -1.04 -6.66 5.14
CA ILE A 51 -2.47 -6.97 5.19
C ILE A 51 -2.68 -8.37 4.64
N LYS A 52 -3.46 -9.14 5.35
CA LYS A 52 -3.80 -10.49 4.95
C LYS A 52 -5.26 -10.56 4.54
N TYR A 53 -5.51 -11.17 3.38
CA TYR A 53 -6.86 -11.49 2.91
C TYR A 53 -6.94 -13.00 2.77
N ASP A 54 -8.01 -13.61 3.27
CA ASP A 54 -8.19 -15.05 3.09
C ASP A 54 -9.69 -15.37 3.04
N MET A 55 -9.97 -16.61 2.69
CA MET A 55 -11.36 -17.01 2.45
C MET A 55 -12.21 -17.11 3.70
N GLU A 56 -11.56 -17.15 4.86
CA GLU A 56 -12.27 -17.26 6.13
C GLU A 56 -12.29 -15.94 6.90
N GLY A 57 -11.56 -14.95 6.42
CA GLY A 57 -11.50 -13.65 7.04
C GLY A 57 -11.92 -12.57 6.08
N GLN A 58 -11.11 -11.52 6.03
CA GLN A 58 -11.38 -10.40 5.14
C GLN A 58 -11.05 -10.78 3.70
N ARG A 59 -11.99 -10.55 2.78
CA ARG A 59 -11.80 -10.87 1.37
C ARG A 59 -11.71 -9.65 0.47
N THR A 60 -12.07 -8.48 0.98
CA THR A 60 -12.20 -7.29 0.15
C THR A 60 -11.88 -6.08 1.00
N LEU A 61 -11.66 -4.96 0.33
CA LEU A 61 -11.47 -3.68 1.00
C LEU A 61 -12.26 -2.65 0.21
N PRO A 62 -13.22 -1.96 0.87
CA PRO A 62 -14.05 -0.99 0.16
C PRO A 62 -13.25 0.18 -0.36
N LEU A 63 -13.81 0.87 -1.35
CA LEU A 63 -13.20 2.05 -1.94
C LEU A 63 -12.87 3.08 -0.86
N HIS A 64 -11.63 3.57 -0.88
CA HIS A 64 -11.17 4.53 0.13
C HIS A 64 -9.94 5.26 -0.38
N SER A 65 -9.58 6.31 0.35
CA SER A 65 -8.32 7.02 0.19
C SER A 65 -7.48 6.78 1.44
N ASP A 66 -6.21 7.07 1.37
CA ASP A 66 -5.31 6.87 2.49
C ASP A 66 -4.92 8.20 3.11
N ALA A 67 -4.63 8.18 4.40
CA ALA A 67 -4.05 9.33 5.10
C ALA A 67 -2.54 9.32 4.89
N SER A 68 -2.13 9.49 3.64
CA SER A 68 -0.73 9.38 3.24
C SER A 68 -0.55 10.17 1.96
N LEU A 69 0.51 10.96 1.86
CA LEU A 69 0.78 11.72 0.63
C LEU A 69 1.02 10.79 -0.53
N VAL A 70 1.84 9.78 -0.31
CA VAL A 70 2.10 8.74 -1.30
C VAL A 70 2.04 7.40 -0.59
N THR A 71 1.43 6.42 -1.23
CA THR A 71 1.37 5.07 -0.71
C THR A 71 2.15 4.15 -1.64
N GLY A 72 2.88 3.22 -1.05
CA GLY A 72 3.50 2.13 -1.78
C GLY A 72 2.75 0.85 -1.49
N SER A 73 2.53 0.04 -2.51
CA SER A 73 1.85 -1.24 -2.36
C SER A 73 2.66 -2.31 -3.08
N ILE A 74 2.94 -3.40 -2.38
CA ILE A 74 3.79 -4.47 -2.89
C ILE A 74 3.08 -5.80 -2.68
N LYS A 75 2.93 -6.56 -3.76
CA LYS A 75 2.44 -7.93 -3.67
C LYS A 75 3.50 -8.80 -3.03
N LEU A 76 3.14 -9.54 -1.99
CA LEU A 76 4.07 -10.46 -1.36
C LEU A 76 3.92 -11.90 -1.85
N ASN A 77 2.78 -12.22 -2.47
CA ASN A 77 2.56 -13.52 -3.08
C ASN A 77 1.59 -13.38 -4.24
N ASP A 78 1.43 -14.42 -5.03
CA ASP A 78 0.48 -14.40 -6.16
C ASP A 78 -0.26 -15.72 -6.33
N ASP A 79 -0.21 -16.61 -5.35
CA ASP A 79 -0.91 -17.89 -5.42
C ASP A 79 -2.34 -17.77 -4.89
N TYR A 80 -3.09 -16.86 -5.50
CA TYR A 80 -4.49 -16.60 -5.14
C TYR A 80 -5.21 -16.08 -6.40
N THR A 81 -6.55 -16.05 -6.37
CA THR A 81 -7.33 -15.46 -7.46
C THR A 81 -8.25 -14.38 -6.90
N GLY A 82 -8.58 -13.41 -7.74
CA GLY A 82 -9.27 -12.22 -7.29
C GLY A 82 -8.34 -11.34 -6.48
N GLY A 83 -8.92 -10.50 -5.63
CA GLY A 83 -8.13 -9.73 -4.68
C GLY A 83 -7.24 -8.66 -5.27
N GLU A 84 -7.47 -8.23 -6.52
CA GLU A 84 -6.62 -7.21 -7.10
C GLU A 84 -6.90 -5.84 -6.51
N LEU A 85 -5.85 -5.06 -6.36
CA LEU A 85 -5.95 -3.65 -6.00
C LEU A 85 -6.41 -2.89 -7.23
N TYR A 86 -7.51 -2.16 -7.11
CA TYR A 86 -8.13 -1.48 -8.24
C TYR A 86 -8.34 0.00 -7.97
N PHE A 87 -8.03 0.81 -8.98
CA PHE A 87 -8.17 2.27 -8.96
C PHE A 87 -9.24 2.65 -9.97
N PRO A 88 -10.50 2.87 -9.53
CA PRO A 88 -11.59 3.11 -10.48
C PRO A 88 -11.37 4.34 -11.37
N ARG A 89 -10.86 5.43 -10.81
CA ARG A 89 -10.66 6.64 -11.60
C ARG A 89 -9.65 6.44 -12.71
N GLN A 90 -8.58 5.70 -12.43
CA GLN A 90 -7.53 5.46 -13.40
C GLN A 90 -7.80 4.23 -14.24
N LYS A 91 -8.81 3.45 -13.88
CA LYS A 91 -9.15 2.19 -14.56
C LYS A 91 -7.94 1.29 -14.62
N PHE A 92 -7.26 1.17 -13.52
CA PHE A 92 -6.02 0.40 -13.40
C PHE A 92 -6.13 -0.61 -12.26
N SER A 93 -5.63 -1.82 -12.48
CA SER A 93 -5.50 -2.80 -11.41
C SER A 93 -4.06 -3.30 -11.37
N ASN A 94 -3.68 -3.85 -10.22
CA ASN A 94 -2.35 -4.42 -10.08
C ASN A 94 -2.30 -5.90 -10.47
N LYS A 95 -3.30 -6.38 -11.20
CA LYS A 95 -3.40 -7.80 -11.51
C LYS A 95 -2.14 -8.35 -12.16
N ASP A 96 -1.58 -7.60 -13.10
CA ASP A 96 -0.41 -8.05 -13.86
C ASP A 96 0.92 -7.54 -13.30
N VAL A 97 0.90 -6.88 -12.17
CA VAL A 97 2.13 -6.41 -11.53
C VAL A 97 2.76 -7.57 -10.78
N PRO A 98 4.04 -7.88 -11.02
CA PRO A 98 4.68 -9.03 -10.39
C PRO A 98 4.87 -8.87 -8.90
N VAL A 99 5.04 -10.00 -8.22
CA VAL A 99 5.41 -10.03 -6.82
C VAL A 99 6.71 -9.25 -6.62
N GLY A 100 6.76 -8.45 -5.57
CA GLY A 100 7.96 -7.70 -5.23
C GLY A 100 8.09 -6.35 -5.89
N LYS A 101 7.21 -6.03 -6.85
CA LYS A 101 7.22 -4.70 -7.48
C LYS A 101 6.37 -3.75 -6.65
N CYS A 102 6.88 -2.55 -6.45
CA CYS A 102 6.18 -1.54 -5.67
C CYS A 102 5.40 -0.61 -6.60
N ILE A 103 4.09 -0.49 -6.36
CA ILE A 103 3.27 0.51 -7.02
C ILE A 103 3.25 1.73 -6.11
N LEU A 104 3.52 2.90 -6.68
CA LEU A 104 3.51 4.16 -5.94
C LEU A 104 2.37 5.03 -6.46
N PHE A 105 1.59 5.60 -5.57
CA PHE A 105 0.49 6.47 -5.99
C PHE A 105 0.18 7.53 -4.94
N PRO A 106 -0.24 8.73 -5.38
CA PRO A 106 -0.69 9.77 -4.45
C PRO A 106 -2.05 9.35 -3.93
N SER A 107 -2.15 9.10 -2.64
CA SER A 107 -3.27 8.32 -2.12
C SER A 107 -4.31 9.10 -1.32
N GLN A 108 -4.15 10.41 -1.16
CA GLN A 108 -5.09 11.17 -0.33
C GLN A 108 -6.36 11.59 -1.05
N VAL A 109 -6.27 11.96 -2.33
CA VAL A 109 -7.41 12.56 -3.02
C VAL A 109 -7.66 11.95 -4.39
N THR A 110 -6.62 11.87 -5.23
CA THR A 110 -6.81 11.58 -6.65
C THR A 110 -6.88 10.11 -6.99
N HIS A 111 -6.42 9.25 -6.09
CA HIS A 111 -6.33 7.81 -6.37
C HIS A 111 -7.08 6.99 -5.32
N PRO A 112 -8.41 7.15 -5.21
CA PRO A 112 -9.17 6.22 -4.38
C PRO A 112 -9.04 4.82 -4.94
N HIS A 113 -9.00 3.85 -4.05
CA HIS A 113 -8.70 2.49 -4.46
C HIS A 113 -9.46 1.51 -3.60
N GLU A 114 -9.60 0.31 -4.10
CA GLU A 114 -10.33 -0.76 -3.45
C GLU A 114 -9.62 -2.08 -3.71
N VAL A 115 -9.93 -3.10 -2.94
CA VAL A 115 -9.45 -4.45 -3.19
C VAL A 115 -10.65 -5.28 -3.56
N HIS A 116 -10.65 -5.85 -4.77
CA HIS A 116 -11.72 -6.68 -5.26
C HIS A 116 -11.76 -7.99 -4.48
N GLU A 117 -12.90 -8.64 -4.49
CA GLU A 117 -13.10 -9.82 -3.67
C GLU A 117 -12.09 -10.91 -4.00
N LEU A 118 -11.47 -11.46 -2.95
CA LEU A 118 -10.61 -12.63 -3.08
C LEU A 118 -11.50 -13.84 -3.38
N LEU A 119 -11.14 -14.59 -4.40
CA LEU A 119 -11.96 -15.72 -4.84
C LEU A 119 -11.38 -17.05 -4.40
N SER A 120 -10.08 -17.13 -4.21
CA SER A 120 -9.43 -18.35 -3.69
C SER A 120 -8.04 -18.00 -3.17
N GLY A 121 -7.56 -18.78 -2.22
CA GLY A 121 -6.22 -18.65 -1.72
C GLY A 121 -6.08 -17.64 -0.60
N THR A 122 -4.87 -17.24 -0.33
CA THR A 122 -4.53 -16.23 0.69
C THR A 122 -3.66 -15.18 0.04
N LYS A 123 -4.02 -13.93 0.25
CA LYS A 123 -3.26 -12.80 -0.31
C LYS A 123 -2.56 -12.05 0.80
N LEU A 124 -1.27 -11.78 0.60
CA LEU A 124 -0.49 -10.94 1.50
C LEU A 124 0.04 -9.75 0.72
N SER A 125 -0.13 -8.56 1.26
CA SER A 125 0.39 -7.36 0.62
C SER A 125 1.05 -6.48 1.66
N LEU A 126 2.08 -5.74 1.24
CA LEU A 126 2.78 -4.78 2.07
C LEU A 126 2.33 -3.39 1.66
N THR A 127 1.85 -2.61 2.61
CA THR A 127 1.45 -1.23 2.38
C THR A 127 2.39 -0.32 3.14
N ILE A 128 2.87 0.72 2.47
CA ILE A 128 3.80 1.68 3.05
C ILE A 128 3.19 3.06 2.93
N TRP A 129 3.08 3.75 4.06
CA TRP A 129 2.53 5.11 4.13
C TRP A 129 3.63 6.11 4.43
N THR A 130 3.60 7.22 3.71
CA THR A 130 4.46 8.36 3.98
C THR A 130 3.72 9.35 4.87
N ASN A 131 4.22 10.57 4.96
CA ASN A 131 3.62 11.60 5.80
C ASN A 131 2.21 11.94 5.34
N ARG A 132 1.40 12.47 6.27
CA ARG A 132 0.03 12.88 5.97
C ARG A 132 -0.03 14.22 5.25
N SER A 133 0.96 15.06 5.44
CA SER A 133 0.95 16.40 4.86
C SER A 133 2.38 16.86 4.64
N TRP A 134 2.49 17.94 3.86
CA TRP A 134 3.78 18.52 3.53
C TRP A 134 4.50 19.10 4.75
N ASN A 135 3.75 19.36 5.82
CA ASN A 135 4.29 20.01 7.01
C ASN A 135 4.65 19.03 8.12
N GLU A 136 4.52 17.79 7.87
CA GLU A 136 4.71 16.76 8.90
C GLU A 136 6.15 16.33 9.05
#